data_029824baa68a9e23440793499abd4103
#
_entry.id   029824baa68a9e23440793499abd4103
#
_cell.length_a   1.000
_cell.length_b   1.000
_cell.length_c   1.000
_cell.angle_alpha   90.00
_cell.angle_beta   90.00
_cell.angle_gamma   90.00
#
_symmetry.space_group_name_H-M   'P 1'
#
loop_
_entity.id
_entity.type
_entity.pdbx_description
1 polymer ?
#
loop_
_entity_poly.entity_id
_entity_poly.type
_entity_poly.pdbx_seq_one_letter_code
_entity_poly.pdbx_strand_id
1 'polypeptide(L)'
;MRPHSMISFCVAQGKDGTYNFTNKKFKGWIVCVTIDHFTANMAFFVDGVKIPDEVHGQQYLTLMAAFQSDEWELKNPPQETK
;
A
#
# COMPACT_ATOMS: atom_id res chain seq x y z
N MET A 1 7.51 8.18 -1.09
CA MET A 1 6.78 8.09 0.20
C MET A 1 6.94 6.69 0.78
N ARG A 2 7.21 6.60 2.04
CA ARG A 2 7.31 5.30 2.70
C ARG A 2 5.95 4.86 3.23
N PRO A 3 5.74 3.53 3.40
CA PRO A 3 4.44 3.03 3.83
C PRO A 3 3.88 3.65 5.09
N HIS A 4 4.73 3.97 6.08
CA HIS A 4 4.24 4.53 7.34
C HIS A 4 3.58 5.91 7.16
N SER A 5 3.81 6.58 6.05
CA SER A 5 3.21 7.90 5.77
C SER A 5 2.02 7.83 4.84
N MET A 6 1.74 6.68 4.25
CA MET A 6 0.73 6.56 3.20
C MET A 6 -0.68 6.79 3.69
N ILE A 7 -1.04 6.24 4.85
CA ILE A 7 -2.40 6.40 5.37
C ILE A 7 -2.69 7.88 5.65
N SER A 8 -1.77 8.56 6.32
CA SER A 8 -1.93 9.98 6.59
C SER A 8 -2.03 10.80 5.30
N PHE A 9 -1.21 10.47 4.32
CA PHE A 9 -1.25 11.12 3.03
C PHE A 9 -2.61 10.93 2.36
N CYS A 10 -3.11 9.72 2.34
CA CYS A 10 -4.38 9.41 1.68
C CYS A 10 -5.57 10.05 2.40
N VAL A 11 -5.55 10.06 3.71
CA VAL A 11 -6.59 10.72 4.50
C VAL A 11 -6.59 12.23 4.20
N ALA A 12 -5.41 12.82 4.06
CA ALA A 12 -5.28 14.25 3.77
C ALA A 12 -5.85 14.63 2.41
N GLN A 13 -5.99 13.68 1.48
CA GLN A 13 -6.61 13.96 0.19
C GLN A 13 -8.10 14.24 0.30
N GLY A 14 -8.75 13.81 1.39
CA GLY A 14 -10.16 14.06 1.61
C GLY A 14 -11.11 13.25 0.74
N LYS A 15 -10.62 12.21 0.08
CA LYS A 15 -11.44 11.38 -0.80
C LYS A 15 -11.36 9.93 -0.39
N ASP A 16 -12.50 9.27 -0.30
CA ASP A 16 -12.56 7.83 -0.12
C ASP A 16 -12.15 7.13 -1.41
N GLY A 17 -11.68 5.92 -1.30
CA GLY A 17 -11.29 5.11 -2.44
C GLY A 17 -10.01 4.35 -2.20
N THR A 18 -9.53 3.75 -3.26
CA THR A 18 -8.32 2.93 -3.23
C THR A 18 -7.17 3.68 -3.87
N TYR A 19 -6.08 3.79 -3.12
CA TYR A 19 -4.85 4.42 -3.57
C TYR A 19 -3.81 3.33 -3.74
N ASN A 20 -3.23 3.24 -4.93
CA ASN A 20 -2.21 2.25 -5.23
C ASN A 20 -0.85 2.91 -5.39
N PHE A 21 0.13 2.38 -4.69
CA PHE A 21 1.50 2.87 -4.74
C PHE A 21 2.40 1.82 -5.36
N THR A 22 3.29 2.24 -6.23
CA THR A 22 4.22 1.36 -6.91
C THR A 22 5.65 1.82 -6.72
N ASN A 23 6.58 0.94 -7.07
CA ASN A 23 8.00 1.19 -6.95
C ASN A 23 8.71 0.65 -8.19
N LYS A 24 9.56 1.45 -8.80
CA LYS A 24 10.29 1.05 -10.01
C LYS A 24 11.26 -0.08 -9.76
N LYS A 25 11.79 -0.14 -8.55
CA LYS A 25 12.78 -1.14 -8.16
C LYS A 25 12.15 -2.51 -7.98
N PHE A 26 10.90 -2.56 -7.51
CA PHE A 26 10.18 -3.79 -7.25
C PHE A 26 8.97 -3.88 -8.16
N LYS A 27 9.19 -4.35 -9.38
CA LYS A 27 8.11 -4.51 -10.34
C LYS A 27 7.11 -5.55 -9.85
N GLY A 28 5.82 -5.25 -10.00
CA GLY A 28 4.76 -6.14 -9.56
C GLY A 28 4.40 -6.02 -8.09
N TRP A 29 5.13 -5.22 -7.33
CA TRP A 29 4.82 -4.97 -5.92
C TRP A 29 3.93 -3.74 -5.83
N ILE A 30 2.86 -3.84 -5.04
CA ILE A 30 1.92 -2.75 -4.87
C ILE A 30 1.59 -2.60 -3.39
N VAL A 31 1.57 -1.36 -2.92
CA VAL A 31 1.00 -1.03 -1.61
C VAL A 31 -0.35 -0.39 -1.87
N CYS A 32 -1.40 -0.98 -1.33
CA CYS A 32 -2.77 -0.55 -1.56
C CYS A 32 -3.33 0.02 -0.26
N VAL A 33 -3.78 1.28 -0.31
CA VAL A 33 -4.42 1.93 0.83
C VAL A 33 -5.86 2.21 0.46
N THR A 34 -6.78 1.71 1.27
CA THR A 34 -8.21 1.92 1.07
C THR A 34 -8.74 2.82 2.18
N ILE A 35 -9.35 3.92 1.78
CA ILE A 35 -9.97 4.87 2.71
C ILE A 35 -11.48 4.77 2.54
N ASP A 36 -12.18 4.54 3.63
CA ASP A 36 -13.64 4.46 3.62
C ASP A 36 -14.18 5.17 4.88
N HIS A 37 -14.59 6.41 4.72
CA HIS A 37 -15.11 7.28 5.79
C HIS A 37 -14.19 7.31 7.01
N PHE A 38 -14.40 6.39 7.94
CA PHE A 38 -13.69 6.39 9.22
C PHE A 38 -12.67 5.26 9.31
N THR A 39 -12.48 4.52 8.24
CA THR A 39 -11.54 3.39 8.24
C THR A 39 -10.46 3.59 7.20
N ALA A 40 -9.28 3.07 7.52
CA ALA A 40 -8.16 3.05 6.61
C ALA A 40 -7.49 1.68 6.70
N ASN A 41 -7.29 1.05 5.56
CA ASN A 41 -6.64 -0.25 5.49
C ASN A 41 -5.48 -0.20 4.52
N MET A 42 -4.41 -0.89 4.87
CA MET A 42 -3.23 -1.01 4.01
C MET A 42 -3.00 -2.49 3.72
N ALA A 43 -2.79 -2.80 2.45
CA ALA A 43 -2.50 -4.16 2.02
C ALA A 43 -1.29 -4.15 1.10
N PHE A 44 -0.54 -5.23 1.14
CA PHE A 44 0.67 -5.39 0.33
C PHE A 44 0.46 -6.52 -0.66
N PHE A 45 0.82 -6.27 -1.91
CA PHE A 45 0.66 -7.25 -2.98
C PHE A 45 1.99 -7.48 -3.69
N VAL A 46 2.26 -8.72 -4.04
CA VAL A 46 3.40 -9.09 -4.87
C VAL A 46 2.85 -9.93 -6.02
N ASP A 47 3.04 -9.43 -7.24
CA ASP A 47 2.56 -10.08 -8.46
C ASP A 47 1.08 -10.45 -8.41
N GLY A 48 0.27 -9.54 -7.86
CA GLY A 48 -1.17 -9.71 -7.78
C GLY A 48 -1.65 -10.55 -6.61
N VAL A 49 -0.74 -11.06 -5.80
CA VAL A 49 -1.10 -11.89 -4.65
C VAL A 49 -0.96 -11.08 -3.37
N LYS A 50 -2.04 -11.00 -2.61
CA LYS A 50 -2.04 -10.28 -1.34
C LYS A 50 -1.19 -11.02 -0.32
N ILE A 51 -0.31 -10.28 0.37
CA ILE A 51 0.46 -10.83 1.48
C ILE A 51 -0.48 -10.98 2.68
N PRO A 52 -0.64 -12.18 3.22
CA PRO A 52 -1.50 -12.37 4.39
C PRO A 52 -0.99 -11.60 5.61
N ASP A 53 -1.93 -11.11 6.42
CA ASP A 53 -1.57 -10.35 7.62
C ASP A 53 -0.96 -11.21 8.72
N GLU A 54 -1.23 -12.51 8.68
CA GLU A 54 -0.85 -13.43 9.74
C GLU A 54 0.27 -14.38 9.35
N VAL A 55 1.11 -13.99 8.40
CA VAL A 55 2.25 -14.81 8.03
C VAL A 55 3.42 -14.48 8.95
N HIS A 56 3.95 -15.52 9.58
CA HIS A 56 5.11 -15.40 10.44
C HIS A 56 6.28 -16.17 9.83
N GLY A 57 7.47 -15.64 9.96
CA GLY A 57 8.66 -16.28 9.47
C GLY A 57 9.63 -15.31 8.85
N GLN A 58 10.83 -15.79 8.60
CA GLN A 58 11.92 -14.96 8.11
C GLN A 58 11.60 -14.34 6.73
N GLN A 59 10.97 -15.10 5.85
CA GLN A 59 10.63 -14.61 4.52
C GLN A 59 9.67 -13.43 4.60
N TYR A 60 8.67 -13.53 5.47
CA TYR A 60 7.72 -12.45 5.66
C TYR A 60 8.39 -11.20 6.23
N LEU A 61 9.24 -11.37 7.23
CA LEU A 61 9.95 -10.26 7.85
C LEU A 61 10.86 -9.56 6.83
N THR A 62 11.55 -10.32 6.02
CA THR A 62 12.42 -9.77 4.98
C THR A 62 11.62 -9.00 3.94
N LEU A 63 10.50 -9.57 3.51
CA LEU A 63 9.61 -8.94 2.54
C LEU A 63 9.05 -7.61 3.08
N MET A 64 8.55 -7.63 4.31
CA MET A 64 7.99 -6.43 4.92
C MET A 64 9.06 -5.38 5.18
N ALA A 65 10.27 -5.77 5.52
CA ALA A 65 11.37 -4.84 5.67
C ALA A 65 11.67 -4.13 4.35
N ALA A 66 11.62 -4.86 3.24
CA ALA A 66 11.82 -4.27 1.92
C ALA A 66 10.71 -3.28 1.58
N PHE A 67 9.45 -3.61 1.86
CA PHE A 67 8.36 -2.68 1.66
C PHE A 67 8.53 -1.40 2.49
N GLN A 68 8.92 -1.54 3.75
CA GLN A 68 9.00 -0.42 4.68
C GLN A 68 10.19 0.49 4.44
N SER A 69 11.26 -0.03 3.87
CA SER A 69 12.50 0.74 3.72
C SER A 69 12.62 1.50 2.40
N ASP A 70 11.73 1.27 1.46
CA ASP A 70 11.79 1.91 0.15
C ASP A 70 10.76 3.02 0.00
N GLU A 71 10.96 3.81 -1.06
CA GLU A 71 10.07 4.90 -1.41
C GLU A 71 9.07 4.42 -2.45
N TRP A 72 7.81 4.82 -2.28
CA TRP A 72 6.72 4.41 -3.17
C TRP A 72 6.05 5.63 -3.75
N GLU A 73 5.53 5.49 -4.97
CA GLU A 73 4.87 6.58 -5.67
C GLU A 73 3.41 6.24 -5.90
N LEU A 74 2.54 7.21 -5.71
CA LEU A 74 1.12 7.04 -6.02
C LEU A 74 0.97 6.82 -7.52
N LYS A 75 0.42 5.68 -7.88
CA LYS A 75 0.26 5.31 -9.29
C LYS A 75 -0.86 6.08 -9.95
N ASN A 76 -2.01 6.13 -9.29
CA ASN A 76 -3.19 6.81 -9.82
C ASN A 76 -3.92 7.51 -8.70
N PRO A 77 -4.57 8.64 -8.96
CA PRO A 77 -5.50 9.20 -7.98
C PRO A 77 -6.62 8.20 -7.71
N PRO A 78 -7.29 8.28 -6.56
CA PRO A 78 -8.35 7.33 -6.25
C PRO A 78 -9.42 7.39 -7.31
N GLN A 79 -9.83 6.22 -7.78
CA GLN A 79 -10.92 6.15 -8.74
C GLN A 79 -12.22 6.29 -7.99
N GLU A 80 -12.99 7.27 -8.41
CA GLU A 80 -14.31 7.43 -7.85
C GLU A 80 -15.18 6.32 -8.37
N THR A 81 -15.83 5.64 -7.44
CA THR A 81 -16.82 4.64 -7.79
C THR A 81 -18.08 5.37 -8.24
N LYS A 82 -18.48 5.10 -9.43
CA LYS A 82 -19.70 5.69 -9.95
C LYS A 82 -20.82 4.72 -9.95
#